data_01a208920860e96854149279825914fe
#
_entry.id   01a208920860e96854149279825914fe
#
_cell.length_a   1.000
_cell.length_b   1.000
_cell.length_c   1.000
_cell.angle_alpha   90.00
_cell.angle_beta   90.00
_cell.angle_gamma   90.00
#
_symmetry.space_group_name_H-M   'P 1'
#
loop_
_entity.id
_entity.type
_entity.pdbx_description
1 polymer ?
#
loop_
_entity_poly.entity_id
_entity_poly.type
_entity_poly.pdbx_seq_one_letter_code
_entity_poly.pdbx_strand_id
1 'polypeptide(L)'
;MRKKDSADQINITSGSLPGSKRIYARGKMFDIRVPMRKIELSDTIDDQGKRHKNSPVVVYDTSGPYTDPEYKADPHKGLPKLRDPWIEERGDTRRLENLSSDYGKMRRADKTLDYLRFEHIEDHPRVAKEGKRPTQLAYARAGIITPEMEYVAIRENQLIEEVTEQFKKEKGNSWGANLPQLVTPEFVRSEIAAGRAMLPANINHPECEPMIIGRNFLVKINANLGNSPLTSSISEEVEKAVWAIRWGADTIMDLSTGKNIHETREWIIRNSPVPVGTVPLYQALEKVKGKTEDLTWEIYRDTLIEQAEQGVDYFTIHAGLRWQFIPLTMKRLTGIVSRGGAIMAHWCTIHQQESFLWEHFDEICEILARYDVGVSIGDGLRPGCIADSNDEAQFAELKALGQLARIADKHDVQVIIEGPGHVPMQKIKENMELELDLCNEAPFYTLGPLVTDIAPGYDHITSAIGAAMIGWFGTSMLCYVTQKEHLGLPNKQDVKEGVITYKLAAHAADLAKGHPVAYYRDWAMSKARYEFRWLDQFNLALDSETALKFHDETLPAEGHKKAHFCSMCGEHFCSMRASRQLISSIEKSEGGCGTGEGSFDGTHA
;
A
#
# COMPACT_ATOMS: atom_id res chain seq x y z
N MET A 1 33.60 10.30 -11.49
CA MET A 1 32.20 10.68 -11.19
C MET A 1 31.13 9.96 -12.02
N ARG A 2 31.48 9.25 -13.12
CA ARG A 2 30.51 8.54 -14.01
C ARG A 2 30.00 7.17 -13.51
N LYS A 3 30.51 6.62 -12.39
CA LYS A 3 30.16 5.26 -11.90
C LYS A 3 29.00 5.22 -10.89
N LYS A 4 28.44 6.34 -10.45
CA LYS A 4 27.37 6.36 -9.44
C LYS A 4 25.95 6.29 -9.99
N ASP A 5 25.75 6.62 -11.26
CA ASP A 5 24.41 6.69 -11.86
C ASP A 5 24.09 5.54 -12.80
N SER A 6 24.99 4.56 -12.96
CA SER A 6 24.76 3.45 -13.86
C SER A 6 23.90 2.36 -13.21
N ALA A 7 22.91 1.85 -13.95
CA ALA A 7 22.10 0.69 -13.56
C ALA A 7 22.87 -0.64 -13.59
N ASP A 8 24.18 -0.61 -13.78
CA ASP A 8 25.04 -1.78 -14.06
C ASP A 8 25.13 -2.82 -12.94
N GLN A 9 24.68 -2.52 -11.71
CA GLN A 9 24.72 -3.45 -10.58
C GLN A 9 23.49 -3.28 -9.69
N ILE A 10 22.33 -3.75 -10.16
CA ILE A 10 21.11 -3.79 -9.34
C ILE A 10 21.03 -5.14 -8.62
N ASN A 11 21.14 -5.13 -7.29
CA ASN A 11 21.09 -6.34 -6.46
C ASN A 11 19.69 -6.55 -5.89
N ILE A 12 18.85 -7.25 -6.61
CA ILE A 12 17.50 -7.61 -6.17
C ILE A 12 17.54 -8.82 -5.24
N THR A 13 16.89 -8.70 -4.09
CA THR A 13 16.66 -9.83 -3.21
C THR A 13 15.49 -10.65 -3.73
N SER A 14 15.73 -11.88 -4.17
CA SER A 14 14.74 -12.83 -4.66
C SER A 14 14.71 -14.11 -3.82
N GLY A 15 13.73 -14.99 -4.12
CA GLY A 15 13.54 -16.26 -3.43
C GLY A 15 12.49 -16.19 -2.31
N SER A 16 11.98 -17.36 -1.93
CA SER A 16 10.90 -17.50 -0.96
C SER A 16 11.27 -16.93 0.41
N LEU A 17 10.28 -16.41 1.12
CA LEU A 17 10.43 -16.05 2.54
C LEU A 17 10.53 -17.33 3.40
N PRO A 18 11.21 -17.29 4.55
CA PRO A 18 11.41 -18.47 5.41
C PRO A 18 10.10 -19.20 5.72
N GLY A 19 10.15 -20.54 5.74
CA GLY A 19 9.02 -21.39 6.12
C GLY A 19 7.78 -21.30 5.26
N SER A 20 7.89 -20.75 4.05
CA SER A 20 6.75 -20.55 3.16
C SER A 20 7.01 -21.05 1.76
N LYS A 21 5.92 -21.36 1.05
CA LYS A 21 5.93 -21.76 -0.35
C LYS A 21 5.03 -20.84 -1.15
N ARG A 22 5.45 -20.47 -2.35
CA ARG A 22 4.57 -19.81 -3.31
C ARG A 22 3.60 -20.84 -3.88
N ILE A 23 2.33 -20.48 -3.88
CA ILE A 23 1.23 -21.21 -4.52
C ILE A 23 0.42 -20.24 -5.37
N TYR A 24 -0.43 -20.77 -6.24
CA TYR A 24 -1.30 -19.95 -7.07
C TYR A 24 -2.76 -20.37 -6.89
N ALA A 25 -3.61 -19.42 -6.52
CA ALA A 25 -5.06 -19.56 -6.64
C ALA A 25 -5.48 -19.29 -8.09
N ARG A 26 -6.45 -20.06 -8.60
CA ARG A 26 -6.95 -19.89 -9.98
C ARG A 26 -8.26 -19.12 -9.99
N GLY A 27 -8.47 -18.31 -11.01
CA GLY A 27 -9.73 -17.70 -11.32
C GLY A 27 -10.81 -18.74 -11.65
N LYS A 28 -12.07 -18.36 -11.40
CA LYS A 28 -13.26 -19.16 -11.77
C LYS A 28 -13.93 -18.59 -13.03
N MET A 29 -13.80 -17.29 -13.26
CA MET A 29 -14.38 -16.58 -14.40
C MET A 29 -13.38 -16.40 -15.54
N PHE A 30 -12.12 -16.13 -15.19
CA PHE A 30 -11.04 -15.87 -16.14
C PHE A 30 -9.88 -16.82 -15.90
N ASP A 31 -9.07 -17.07 -16.94
CA ASP A 31 -7.83 -17.86 -16.79
C ASP A 31 -6.72 -17.00 -16.16
N ILE A 32 -6.86 -16.77 -14.89
CA ILE A 32 -5.92 -15.99 -14.08
C ILE A 32 -5.31 -16.81 -12.96
N ARG A 33 -4.11 -16.43 -12.53
CA ARG A 33 -3.37 -17.06 -11.45
C ARG A 33 -2.94 -16.00 -10.45
N VAL A 34 -3.44 -16.10 -9.23
CA VAL A 34 -3.15 -15.14 -8.15
C VAL A 34 -2.12 -15.74 -7.20
N PRO A 35 -0.94 -15.12 -7.02
CA PRO A 35 0.10 -15.66 -6.17
C PRO A 35 -0.26 -15.52 -4.70
N MET A 36 0.01 -16.56 -3.93
CA MET A 36 -0.15 -16.61 -2.49
C MET A 36 1.10 -17.17 -1.84
N ARG A 37 1.38 -16.71 -0.64
CA ARG A 37 2.38 -17.26 0.26
C ARG A 37 1.68 -18.23 1.21
N LYS A 38 1.95 -19.53 1.09
CA LYS A 38 1.46 -20.56 1.99
C LYS A 38 2.50 -20.84 3.07
N ILE A 39 2.11 -20.63 4.32
CA ILE A 39 2.93 -20.88 5.52
C ILE A 39 2.46 -22.21 6.09
N GLU A 40 3.29 -23.26 5.95
CA GLU A 40 3.01 -24.56 6.55
C GLU A 40 3.26 -24.49 8.06
N LEU A 41 2.37 -25.14 8.84
CA LEU A 41 2.47 -25.20 10.28
C LEU A 41 2.78 -26.61 10.74
N SER A 42 3.55 -26.72 11.79
CA SER A 42 3.87 -28.00 12.45
C SER A 42 2.63 -28.58 13.13
N ASP A 43 2.57 -29.91 13.27
CA ASP A 43 1.50 -30.57 14.00
C ASP A 43 1.49 -30.17 15.48
N THR A 44 0.31 -30.03 16.05
CA THR A 44 0.11 -30.01 17.50
C THR A 44 0.31 -31.41 18.04
N ILE A 45 1.11 -31.56 19.11
CA ILE A 45 1.28 -32.83 19.84
C ILE A 45 0.53 -32.69 21.16
N ASP A 46 -0.50 -33.49 21.36
CA ASP A 46 -1.23 -33.52 22.63
C ASP A 46 -0.46 -34.25 23.74
N ASP A 47 -0.99 -34.22 24.97
CA ASP A 47 -0.35 -34.83 26.15
C ASP A 47 -0.27 -36.36 26.08
N GLN A 48 -0.99 -37.00 25.14
CA GLN A 48 -0.94 -38.42 24.85
C GLN A 48 0.06 -38.77 23.74
N GLY A 49 0.75 -37.74 23.18
CA GLY A 49 1.68 -37.90 22.07
C GLY A 49 1.02 -38.03 20.69
N LYS A 50 -0.29 -37.85 20.59
CA LYS A 50 -1.02 -37.89 19.32
C LYS A 50 -0.80 -36.59 18.56
N ARG A 51 -0.61 -36.72 17.26
CA ARG A 51 -0.40 -35.60 16.34
C ARG A 51 -1.71 -35.12 15.74
N HIS A 52 -1.94 -33.81 15.81
CA HIS A 52 -3.07 -33.12 15.20
C HIS A 52 -2.53 -32.12 14.18
N LYS A 53 -2.93 -32.28 12.92
CA LYS A 53 -2.47 -31.41 11.84
C LYS A 53 -3.05 -30.01 12.00
N ASN A 54 -2.21 -28.98 11.90
CA ASN A 54 -2.63 -27.59 11.81
C ASN A 54 -2.82 -27.18 10.34
N SER A 55 -3.89 -26.47 10.05
CA SER A 55 -4.10 -25.90 8.72
C SER A 55 -3.06 -24.83 8.42
N PRO A 56 -2.55 -24.75 7.19
CA PRO A 56 -1.62 -23.70 6.81
C PRO A 56 -2.27 -22.33 6.84
N VAL A 57 -1.47 -21.29 7.06
CA VAL A 57 -1.91 -19.91 6.86
C VAL A 57 -1.50 -19.46 5.46
N VAL A 58 -2.45 -18.93 4.72
CA VAL A 58 -2.22 -18.39 3.37
C VAL A 58 -2.39 -16.88 3.41
N VAL A 59 -1.42 -16.16 2.86
CA VAL A 59 -1.43 -14.70 2.75
C VAL A 59 -1.08 -14.29 1.33
N TYR A 60 -1.55 -13.13 0.88
CA TYR A 60 -1.15 -12.61 -0.42
C TYR A 60 0.35 -12.28 -0.40
N ASP A 61 1.02 -12.53 -1.51
CA ASP A 61 2.45 -12.24 -1.69
C ASP A 61 2.63 -11.03 -2.62
N THR A 62 2.88 -9.86 -2.05
CA THR A 62 3.09 -8.61 -2.79
C THR A 62 4.36 -8.61 -3.64
N SER A 63 5.26 -9.57 -3.41
CA SER A 63 6.57 -9.64 -4.09
C SER A 63 6.49 -9.94 -5.58
N GLY A 64 5.32 -10.20 -6.12
CA GLY A 64 5.20 -10.59 -7.52
C GLY A 64 6.06 -11.82 -7.84
N PRO A 65 6.70 -11.88 -9.01
CA PRO A 65 7.53 -13.04 -9.39
C PRO A 65 8.81 -13.21 -8.58
N TYR A 66 9.25 -12.22 -7.80
CA TYR A 66 10.54 -12.27 -7.09
C TYR A 66 10.66 -13.38 -6.05
N THR A 67 9.55 -13.93 -5.58
CA THR A 67 9.53 -15.06 -4.64
C THR A 67 9.24 -16.40 -5.33
N ASP A 68 9.00 -16.41 -6.64
CA ASP A 68 8.78 -17.63 -7.41
C ASP A 68 10.13 -18.34 -7.65
N PRO A 69 10.30 -19.60 -7.21
CA PRO A 69 11.55 -20.32 -7.41
C PRO A 69 11.84 -20.67 -8.88
N GLU A 70 10.81 -20.66 -9.74
CA GLU A 70 10.95 -20.91 -11.18
C GLU A 70 11.28 -19.63 -11.96
N TYR A 71 11.12 -18.44 -11.36
CA TYR A 71 11.41 -17.16 -11.99
C TYR A 71 12.84 -16.70 -11.68
N LYS A 72 13.63 -16.52 -12.73
CA LYS A 72 14.96 -15.91 -12.60
C LYS A 72 14.84 -14.40 -12.79
N ALA A 73 14.89 -13.68 -11.67
CA ALA A 73 14.84 -12.23 -11.69
C ALA A 73 16.01 -11.61 -12.46
N ASP A 74 15.68 -10.74 -13.40
CA ASP A 74 16.65 -9.93 -14.14
C ASP A 74 16.09 -8.50 -14.24
N PRO A 75 16.59 -7.56 -13.42
CA PRO A 75 16.04 -6.21 -13.39
C PRO A 75 16.19 -5.46 -14.71
N HIS A 76 17.13 -5.85 -15.57
CA HIS A 76 17.31 -5.25 -16.89
C HIS A 76 16.23 -5.67 -17.90
N LYS A 77 15.59 -6.83 -17.69
CA LYS A 77 14.49 -7.30 -18.53
C LYS A 77 13.13 -6.84 -18.04
N GLY A 78 13.04 -6.43 -16.77
CA GLY A 78 11.78 -6.13 -16.13
C GLY A 78 10.92 -7.37 -15.84
N LEU A 79 9.69 -7.13 -15.42
CA LEU A 79 8.73 -8.17 -15.06
C LEU A 79 7.90 -8.65 -16.26
N PRO A 80 7.31 -9.86 -16.16
CA PRO A 80 6.32 -10.33 -17.15
C PRO A 80 5.10 -9.40 -17.21
N LYS A 81 4.64 -9.12 -18.42
CA LYS A 81 3.47 -8.26 -18.68
C LYS A 81 2.16 -9.03 -18.44
N LEU A 82 1.83 -9.27 -17.16
CA LEU A 82 0.68 -10.07 -16.73
C LEU A 82 -0.64 -9.63 -17.36
N ARG A 83 -0.89 -8.32 -17.41
CA ARG A 83 -2.17 -7.73 -17.82
C ARG A 83 -2.27 -7.43 -19.32
N ASP A 84 -1.17 -7.55 -20.07
CA ASP A 84 -1.16 -7.21 -21.49
C ASP A 84 -2.23 -7.98 -22.30
N PRO A 85 -2.39 -9.31 -22.13
CA PRO A 85 -3.46 -10.05 -22.82
C PRO A 85 -4.88 -9.56 -22.45
N TRP A 86 -5.12 -9.21 -21.18
CA TRP A 86 -6.43 -8.73 -20.73
C TRP A 86 -6.78 -7.37 -21.32
N ILE A 87 -5.79 -6.47 -21.42
CA ILE A 87 -5.95 -5.14 -22.03
C ILE A 87 -6.18 -5.27 -23.52
N GLU A 88 -5.46 -6.17 -24.19
CA GLU A 88 -5.63 -6.41 -25.64
C GLU A 88 -7.02 -6.97 -25.97
N GLU A 89 -7.51 -7.93 -25.20
CA GLU A 89 -8.81 -8.59 -25.41
C GLU A 89 -9.98 -7.61 -25.31
N ARG A 90 -9.90 -6.58 -24.45
CA ARG A 90 -10.93 -5.54 -24.33
C ARG A 90 -11.09 -4.72 -25.60
N GLY A 91 -10.07 -4.58 -26.41
CA GLY A 91 -10.14 -4.00 -27.75
C GLY A 91 -10.46 -2.50 -27.82
N ASP A 92 -10.44 -1.78 -26.71
CA ASP A 92 -10.79 -0.37 -26.58
C ASP A 92 -9.60 0.59 -26.52
N THR A 93 -8.40 0.04 -26.57
CA THR A 93 -7.13 0.78 -26.64
C THR A 93 -6.46 0.61 -28.00
N ARG A 94 -5.55 1.51 -28.33
CA ARG A 94 -4.65 1.42 -29.47
C ARG A 94 -3.23 1.78 -29.06
N ARG A 95 -2.24 1.29 -29.76
CA ARG A 95 -0.86 1.73 -29.58
C ARG A 95 -0.60 3.01 -30.37
N LEU A 96 0.13 3.94 -29.77
CA LEU A 96 0.63 5.13 -30.45
C LEU A 96 1.79 4.76 -31.36
N GLU A 97 1.99 5.51 -32.46
CA GLU A 97 3.16 5.35 -33.33
C GLU A 97 4.45 5.83 -32.65
N ASN A 98 4.34 6.80 -31.75
CA ASN A 98 5.43 7.38 -30.97
C ASN A 98 4.87 7.91 -29.66
N LEU A 99 5.74 8.29 -28.71
CA LEU A 99 5.34 9.07 -27.54
C LEU A 99 4.60 10.34 -27.96
N SER A 100 3.59 10.76 -27.21
CA SER A 100 2.87 12.00 -27.49
C SER A 100 3.40 13.19 -26.68
N SER A 101 3.97 12.95 -25.48
CA SER A 101 4.65 13.97 -24.70
C SER A 101 5.89 14.53 -25.42
N ASP A 102 6.01 15.85 -25.46
CA ASP A 102 7.17 16.51 -26.08
C ASP A 102 8.45 16.33 -25.27
N TYR A 103 8.34 16.33 -23.91
CA TYR A 103 9.47 16.03 -23.05
C TYR A 103 9.90 14.57 -23.19
N GLY A 104 8.97 13.64 -23.23
CA GLY A 104 9.26 12.22 -23.46
C GLY A 104 10.02 12.00 -24.78
N LYS A 105 9.57 12.62 -25.88
CA LYS A 105 10.27 12.59 -27.18
C LYS A 105 11.68 13.17 -27.09
N MET A 106 11.84 14.32 -26.42
CA MET A 106 13.14 14.98 -26.22
C MET A 106 14.10 14.07 -25.44
N ARG A 107 13.65 13.50 -24.31
CA ARG A 107 14.46 12.56 -23.51
C ARG A 107 14.87 11.34 -24.34
N ARG A 108 13.94 10.79 -25.15
CA ARG A 108 14.19 9.63 -26.00
C ARG A 108 15.19 9.91 -27.11
N ALA A 109 15.18 11.09 -27.70
CA ALA A 109 16.10 11.50 -28.74
C ALA A 109 17.54 11.77 -28.26
N ASP A 110 17.71 12.06 -26.97
CA ASP A 110 19.02 12.41 -26.39
C ASP A 110 19.88 11.15 -26.16
N LYS A 111 20.78 10.86 -27.11
CA LYS A 111 21.70 9.71 -27.03
C LYS A 111 22.70 9.79 -25.87
N THR A 112 22.87 10.94 -25.25
CA THR A 112 23.76 11.06 -24.08
C THR A 112 23.18 10.39 -22.84
N LEU A 113 21.90 10.05 -22.86
CA LEU A 113 21.17 9.37 -21.80
C LEU A 113 21.02 7.86 -22.00
N ASP A 114 21.52 7.31 -23.12
CA ASP A 114 21.36 5.88 -23.44
C ASP A 114 21.81 4.95 -22.31
N TYR A 115 22.87 5.32 -21.58
CA TYR A 115 23.38 4.53 -20.45
C TYR A 115 22.49 4.53 -19.19
N LEU A 116 21.46 5.38 -19.14
CA LEU A 116 20.50 5.46 -18.04
C LEU A 116 19.18 4.75 -18.38
N ARG A 117 18.92 4.48 -19.67
CA ARG A 117 17.64 3.95 -20.12
C ARG A 117 17.46 2.49 -19.76
N PHE A 118 16.24 2.15 -19.48
CA PHE A 118 15.81 0.76 -19.44
C PHE A 118 15.89 0.16 -20.86
N GLU A 119 16.53 -1.00 -21.03
CA GLU A 119 16.86 -1.53 -22.35
C GLU A 119 15.64 -1.96 -23.18
N HIS A 120 14.56 -2.37 -22.50
CA HIS A 120 13.35 -2.92 -23.14
C HIS A 120 12.15 -1.98 -23.05
N ILE A 121 12.39 -0.68 -23.19
CA ILE A 121 11.33 0.34 -23.20
C ILE A 121 10.35 0.10 -24.34
N GLU A 122 9.07 0.23 -24.04
CA GLU A 122 8.01 0.27 -25.05
C GLU A 122 7.94 1.68 -25.67
N ASP A 123 8.28 1.80 -26.95
CA ASP A 123 8.20 3.08 -27.68
C ASP A 123 6.78 3.41 -28.18
N HIS A 124 5.86 2.47 -28.04
CA HIS A 124 4.49 2.53 -28.56
C HIS A 124 3.47 2.37 -27.43
N PRO A 125 3.34 3.38 -26.52
CA PRO A 125 2.43 3.28 -25.40
C PRO A 125 0.99 3.13 -25.89
N ARG A 126 0.16 2.50 -25.05
CA ARG A 126 -1.28 2.39 -25.30
C ARG A 126 -2.00 3.67 -24.90
N VAL A 127 -3.08 3.96 -25.61
CA VAL A 127 -4.01 5.01 -25.28
C VAL A 127 -5.43 4.56 -25.64
N ALA A 128 -6.43 5.11 -25.00
CA ALA A 128 -7.84 4.88 -25.35
C ALA A 128 -8.09 5.16 -26.84
N LYS A 129 -8.90 4.32 -27.51
CA LYS A 129 -9.49 4.65 -28.81
C LYS A 129 -10.44 5.84 -28.68
N GLU A 130 -10.69 6.53 -29.76
CA GLU A 130 -11.63 7.64 -29.78
C GLU A 130 -13.01 7.23 -29.26
N GLY A 131 -13.57 8.01 -28.35
CA GLY A 131 -14.87 7.73 -27.71
C GLY A 131 -14.88 6.57 -26.72
N LYS A 132 -13.73 5.96 -26.40
CA LYS A 132 -13.61 4.88 -25.42
C LYS A 132 -12.98 5.38 -24.10
N ARG A 133 -13.33 4.73 -23.01
CA ARG A 133 -12.79 4.96 -21.66
C ARG A 133 -12.38 3.63 -21.05
N PRO A 134 -11.11 3.23 -21.15
CA PRO A 134 -10.61 1.93 -20.67
C PRO A 134 -10.32 1.95 -19.16
N THR A 135 -11.19 2.60 -18.38
CA THR A 135 -11.00 2.69 -16.93
C THR A 135 -11.77 1.62 -16.19
N GLN A 136 -11.22 1.12 -15.08
CA GLN A 136 -11.90 0.14 -14.24
C GLN A 136 -13.25 0.67 -13.74
N LEU A 137 -13.36 2.00 -13.49
CA LEU A 137 -14.61 2.63 -13.09
C LEU A 137 -15.67 2.58 -14.22
N ALA A 138 -15.27 2.87 -15.45
CA ALA A 138 -16.19 2.80 -16.62
C ALA A 138 -16.70 1.37 -16.83
N TYR A 139 -15.82 0.36 -16.73
CA TYR A 139 -16.24 -1.05 -16.81
C TYR A 139 -17.19 -1.42 -15.68
N ALA A 140 -16.85 -1.05 -14.45
CA ALA A 140 -17.66 -1.35 -13.27
C ALA A 140 -19.07 -0.77 -13.39
N ARG A 141 -19.21 0.47 -13.87
CA ARG A 141 -20.49 1.16 -14.12
C ARG A 141 -21.29 0.53 -15.25
N ALA A 142 -20.59 0.02 -16.27
CA ALA A 142 -21.24 -0.73 -17.35
C ALA A 142 -21.67 -2.15 -16.94
N GLY A 143 -21.46 -2.56 -15.68
CA GLY A 143 -21.78 -3.90 -15.18
C GLY A 143 -20.77 -4.96 -15.62
N ILE A 144 -19.60 -4.57 -16.10
CA ILE A 144 -18.56 -5.49 -16.60
C ILE A 144 -17.62 -5.83 -15.44
N ILE A 145 -17.46 -7.13 -15.18
CA ILE A 145 -16.41 -7.66 -14.30
C ILE A 145 -15.17 -7.88 -15.16
N THR A 146 -14.04 -7.30 -14.75
CA THR A 146 -12.76 -7.46 -15.45
C THR A 146 -11.91 -8.57 -14.80
N PRO A 147 -10.90 -9.13 -15.49
CA PRO A 147 -9.95 -10.05 -14.88
C PRO A 147 -9.26 -9.46 -13.64
N GLU A 148 -9.02 -8.15 -13.65
CA GLU A 148 -8.45 -7.43 -12.51
C GLU A 148 -9.38 -7.48 -11.28
N MET A 149 -10.70 -7.39 -11.45
CA MET A 149 -11.67 -7.45 -10.35
C MET A 149 -11.76 -8.87 -9.75
N GLU A 150 -11.69 -9.93 -10.58
CA GLU A 150 -11.62 -11.30 -10.07
C GLU A 150 -10.29 -11.55 -9.35
N TYR A 151 -9.18 -11.05 -9.89
CA TYR A 151 -7.87 -11.14 -9.25
C TYR A 151 -7.90 -10.53 -7.85
N VAL A 152 -8.47 -9.33 -7.71
CA VAL A 152 -8.63 -8.64 -6.43
C VAL A 152 -9.48 -9.47 -5.47
N ALA A 153 -10.61 -10.02 -5.91
CA ALA A 153 -11.46 -10.83 -5.04
C ALA A 153 -10.70 -12.04 -4.46
N ILE A 154 -9.92 -12.72 -5.27
CA ILE A 154 -9.09 -13.85 -4.83
C ILE A 154 -7.99 -13.37 -3.86
N ARG A 155 -7.33 -12.25 -4.18
CA ARG A 155 -6.30 -11.64 -3.33
C ARG A 155 -6.82 -11.30 -1.94
N GLU A 156 -7.98 -10.64 -1.85
CA GLU A 156 -8.56 -10.21 -0.57
C GLU A 156 -9.00 -11.40 0.31
N ASN A 157 -9.49 -12.48 -0.30
CA ASN A 157 -9.93 -13.67 0.44
C ASN A 157 -8.79 -14.53 0.99
N GLN A 158 -7.59 -14.50 0.40
CA GLN A 158 -6.40 -15.26 0.86
C GLN A 158 -6.70 -16.74 1.18
N LEU A 159 -7.58 -17.39 0.41
CA LEU A 159 -8.04 -18.76 0.58
C LEU A 159 -8.70 -19.08 1.94
N ILE A 160 -9.27 -18.07 2.59
CA ILE A 160 -9.93 -18.26 3.90
C ILE A 160 -11.14 -19.20 3.83
N GLU A 161 -11.70 -19.43 2.65
CA GLU A 161 -12.81 -20.37 2.43
C GLU A 161 -12.53 -21.78 2.97
N GLU A 162 -11.24 -22.17 3.01
CA GLU A 162 -10.80 -23.49 3.50
C GLU A 162 -10.83 -23.61 5.03
N VAL A 163 -11.03 -22.50 5.77
CA VAL A 163 -10.79 -22.42 7.23
C VAL A 163 -12.01 -21.92 8.02
N THR A 164 -13.09 -21.55 7.36
CA THR A 164 -14.06 -20.55 7.80
C THR A 164 -15.05 -20.90 8.88
N GLU A 165 -15.40 -22.15 9.14
CA GLU A 165 -16.51 -22.44 10.10
C GLU A 165 -16.17 -22.05 11.54
N GLN A 166 -14.91 -22.14 11.92
CA GLN A 166 -14.43 -21.89 13.29
C GLN A 166 -14.31 -20.39 13.62
N PHE A 167 -14.11 -19.52 12.61
CA PHE A 167 -13.77 -18.10 12.80
C PHE A 167 -14.90 -17.12 12.50
N LYS A 168 -16.11 -17.61 12.24
CA LYS A 168 -17.30 -16.77 11.97
C LYS A 168 -17.83 -15.97 13.16
N LYS A 169 -17.34 -16.20 14.37
CA LYS A 169 -17.94 -15.69 15.60
C LYS A 169 -17.34 -14.39 16.13
N GLU A 170 -16.11 -14.03 15.74
CA GLU A 170 -15.50 -12.81 16.23
C GLU A 170 -16.02 -11.60 15.44
N LYS A 171 -16.72 -10.72 16.14
CA LYS A 171 -17.26 -9.49 15.57
C LYS A 171 -16.43 -8.32 16.07
N GLY A 172 -15.59 -7.74 15.19
CA GLY A 172 -15.02 -6.42 15.42
C GLY A 172 -16.07 -5.31 15.32
N ASN A 173 -15.63 -4.08 15.51
CA ASN A 173 -16.42 -2.89 15.21
C ASN A 173 -15.91 -2.27 13.91
N SER A 174 -16.68 -2.39 12.84
CA SER A 174 -16.32 -1.89 11.52
C SER A 174 -16.63 -0.40 11.28
N TRP A 175 -17.23 0.28 12.26
CA TRP A 175 -17.66 1.68 12.15
C TRP A 175 -18.46 1.99 10.87
N GLY A 176 -19.33 1.06 10.48
CA GLY A 176 -20.17 1.18 9.30
C GLY A 176 -19.53 0.69 7.97
N ALA A 177 -18.31 0.18 8.00
CA ALA A 177 -17.77 -0.53 6.84
C ALA A 177 -18.54 -1.85 6.61
N ASN A 178 -18.83 -2.16 5.35
CA ASN A 178 -19.50 -3.39 4.94
C ASN A 178 -18.46 -4.46 4.59
N LEU A 179 -17.99 -5.19 5.60
CA LEU A 179 -17.02 -6.26 5.42
C LEU A 179 -17.74 -7.56 5.07
N PRO A 180 -17.68 -8.06 3.81
CA PRO A 180 -18.27 -9.34 3.46
C PRO A 180 -17.44 -10.48 4.08
N GLN A 181 -18.11 -11.61 4.36
CA GLN A 181 -17.38 -12.82 4.76
C GLN A 181 -16.48 -13.34 3.64
N LEU A 182 -16.89 -13.11 2.41
CA LEU A 182 -16.18 -13.48 1.20
C LEU A 182 -16.30 -12.34 0.19
N VAL A 183 -15.18 -11.81 -0.25
CA VAL A 183 -15.12 -10.83 -1.33
C VAL A 183 -15.37 -11.54 -2.65
N THR A 184 -16.43 -11.13 -3.37
CA THR A 184 -16.74 -11.65 -4.71
C THR A 184 -16.30 -10.66 -5.79
N PRO A 185 -16.07 -11.09 -7.04
CA PRO A 185 -15.78 -10.18 -8.14
C PRO A 185 -16.88 -9.13 -8.35
N GLU A 186 -18.14 -9.50 -8.13
CA GLU A 186 -19.28 -8.57 -8.19
C GLU A 186 -19.26 -7.56 -7.04
N PHE A 187 -18.85 -7.95 -5.84
CA PHE A 187 -18.65 -7.01 -4.74
C PHE A 187 -17.56 -5.98 -5.08
N VAL A 188 -16.42 -6.45 -5.62
CA VAL A 188 -15.34 -5.56 -6.08
C VAL A 188 -15.87 -4.57 -7.14
N ARG A 189 -16.57 -5.08 -8.16
CA ARG A 189 -17.20 -4.26 -9.20
C ARG A 189 -18.14 -3.20 -8.60
N SER A 190 -19.01 -3.60 -7.67
CA SER A 190 -20.00 -2.70 -7.07
C SER A 190 -19.38 -1.60 -6.23
N GLU A 191 -18.29 -1.90 -5.50
CA GLU A 191 -17.55 -0.90 -4.71
C GLU A 191 -16.83 0.12 -5.61
N ILE A 192 -16.23 -0.35 -6.72
CA ILE A 192 -15.61 0.54 -7.72
C ILE A 192 -16.69 1.40 -8.39
N ALA A 193 -17.79 0.81 -8.85
CA ALA A 193 -18.89 1.53 -9.52
C ALA A 193 -19.50 2.64 -8.64
N ALA A 194 -19.51 2.44 -7.33
CA ALA A 194 -20.01 3.40 -6.34
C ALA A 194 -18.98 4.48 -5.95
N GLY A 195 -17.74 4.41 -6.45
CA GLY A 195 -16.67 5.34 -6.09
C GLY A 195 -16.07 5.11 -4.70
N ARG A 196 -16.41 3.99 -4.01
CA ARG A 196 -15.92 3.65 -2.67
C ARG A 196 -14.64 2.81 -2.68
N ALA A 197 -14.15 2.46 -3.86
CA ALA A 197 -12.90 1.73 -4.02
C ALA A 197 -12.19 2.15 -5.31
N MET A 198 -10.85 2.12 -5.28
CA MET A 198 -9.99 2.36 -6.42
C MET A 198 -9.14 1.13 -6.70
N LEU A 199 -9.14 0.67 -7.95
CA LEU A 199 -8.26 -0.35 -8.49
C LEU A 199 -7.28 0.33 -9.45
N PRO A 200 -6.06 0.68 -9.02
CA PRO A 200 -5.06 1.32 -9.87
C PRO A 200 -4.58 0.34 -10.95
N ALA A 201 -4.67 0.72 -12.22
CA ALA A 201 -4.45 -0.22 -13.31
C ALA A 201 -4.09 0.43 -14.65
N ASN A 202 -3.10 1.34 -14.67
CA ASN A 202 -2.67 1.98 -15.91
C ASN A 202 -2.45 0.93 -17.02
N ILE A 203 -3.00 1.20 -18.21
CA ILE A 203 -2.88 0.33 -19.38
C ILE A 203 -1.44 0.20 -19.91
N ASN A 204 -0.53 1.08 -19.47
CA ASN A 204 0.90 1.07 -19.79
C ASN A 204 1.78 0.49 -18.65
N HIS A 205 1.16 -0.09 -17.61
CA HIS A 205 1.85 -0.85 -16.56
C HIS A 205 1.29 -2.29 -16.51
N PRO A 206 1.43 -3.06 -17.59
CA PRO A 206 0.86 -4.41 -17.66
C PRO A 206 1.57 -5.41 -16.72
N GLU A 207 2.74 -5.10 -16.18
CA GLU A 207 3.49 -5.88 -15.19
C GLU A 207 2.80 -5.89 -13.82
N CYS A 208 1.95 -4.88 -13.53
CA CYS A 208 1.31 -4.69 -12.24
C CYS A 208 0.29 -5.79 -11.94
N GLU A 209 0.41 -6.39 -10.76
CA GLU A 209 -0.61 -7.28 -10.17
C GLU A 209 -1.75 -6.45 -9.57
N PRO A 210 -3.02 -6.76 -9.90
CA PRO A 210 -4.17 -5.97 -9.42
C PRO A 210 -4.29 -5.93 -7.90
N MET A 211 -4.63 -4.75 -7.37
CA MET A 211 -4.95 -4.52 -5.97
C MET A 211 -6.10 -3.52 -5.85
N ILE A 212 -6.70 -3.42 -4.69
CA ILE A 212 -7.79 -2.49 -4.42
C ILE A 212 -7.54 -1.68 -3.17
N ILE A 213 -7.91 -0.41 -3.21
CA ILE A 213 -7.88 0.53 -2.10
C ILE A 213 -9.34 0.90 -1.80
N GLY A 214 -9.84 0.53 -0.63
CA GLY A 214 -11.23 0.77 -0.26
C GLY A 214 -11.51 0.38 1.19
N ARG A 215 -12.43 1.10 1.82
CA ARG A 215 -12.80 0.94 3.23
C ARG A 215 -13.28 -0.47 3.58
N ASN A 216 -13.92 -1.14 2.61
CA ASN A 216 -14.55 -2.46 2.75
C ASN A 216 -13.59 -3.62 2.44
N PHE A 217 -12.30 -3.34 2.32
CA PHE A 217 -11.23 -4.29 2.03
C PHE A 217 -10.15 -4.20 3.11
N LEU A 218 -9.14 -5.08 3.02
CA LEU A 218 -7.95 -4.98 3.87
C LEU A 218 -7.26 -3.64 3.70
N VAL A 219 -6.79 -3.05 4.79
CA VAL A 219 -6.02 -1.79 4.76
C VAL A 219 -4.72 -2.00 4.01
N LYS A 220 -4.44 -1.13 3.04
CA LYS A 220 -3.24 -1.16 2.21
C LYS A 220 -2.17 -0.21 2.76
N ILE A 221 -0.92 -0.49 2.44
CA ILE A 221 0.17 0.43 2.75
C ILE A 221 0.91 0.87 1.48
N ASN A 222 1.27 2.14 1.46
CA ASN A 222 2.16 2.73 0.46
C ASN A 222 3.54 2.98 1.05
N ALA A 223 4.60 2.67 0.29
CA ALA A 223 5.97 3.03 0.61
C ALA A 223 6.48 4.12 -0.34
N ASN A 224 6.84 5.27 0.22
CA ASN A 224 7.46 6.37 -0.52
C ASN A 224 8.94 6.07 -0.77
N LEU A 225 9.36 6.25 -2.00
CA LEU A 225 10.73 6.11 -2.49
C LEU A 225 11.10 7.36 -3.27
N GLY A 226 12.31 7.43 -3.75
CA GLY A 226 12.75 8.46 -4.67
C GLY A 226 14.12 9.01 -4.32
N ASN A 227 14.86 9.40 -5.36
CA ASN A 227 16.14 10.05 -5.22
C ASN A 227 15.97 11.53 -4.83
N SER A 228 17.03 12.10 -4.28
CA SER A 228 17.14 13.53 -4.04
C SER A 228 18.30 14.11 -4.85
N PRO A 229 18.40 15.44 -4.99
CA PRO A 229 19.55 16.06 -5.66
C PRO A 229 20.91 15.71 -5.04
N LEU A 230 20.91 15.21 -3.80
CA LEU A 230 22.12 14.93 -3.03
C LEU A 230 22.47 13.45 -2.94
N THR A 231 21.48 12.57 -3.00
CA THR A 231 21.66 11.14 -2.69
C THR A 231 20.76 10.25 -3.53
N SER A 232 21.19 8.99 -3.63
CA SER A 232 20.56 7.85 -4.29
C SER A 232 20.74 7.81 -5.82
N SER A 233 20.79 6.59 -6.33
CA SER A 233 20.97 6.27 -7.75
C SER A 233 19.76 5.48 -8.25
N ILE A 234 19.64 5.28 -9.56
CA ILE A 234 18.61 4.40 -10.16
C ILE A 234 18.66 3.00 -9.53
N SER A 235 19.87 2.42 -9.40
CA SER A 235 20.05 1.09 -8.78
C SER A 235 19.51 1.04 -7.35
N GLU A 236 19.86 2.03 -6.52
CA GLU A 236 19.41 2.09 -5.14
C GLU A 236 17.87 2.23 -5.03
N GLU A 237 17.24 3.02 -5.91
CA GLU A 237 15.79 3.19 -5.90
C GLU A 237 15.07 1.91 -6.33
N VAL A 238 15.53 1.21 -7.37
CA VAL A 238 14.98 -0.09 -7.78
C VAL A 238 15.14 -1.14 -6.68
N GLU A 239 16.32 -1.20 -6.04
CA GLU A 239 16.55 -2.11 -4.91
C GLU A 239 15.64 -1.82 -3.72
N LYS A 240 15.44 -0.54 -3.38
CA LYS A 240 14.51 -0.13 -2.31
C LYS A 240 13.07 -0.45 -2.68
N ALA A 241 12.65 -0.25 -3.93
CA ALA A 241 11.32 -0.59 -4.42
C ALA A 241 11.03 -2.08 -4.24
N VAL A 242 11.87 -2.94 -4.80
CA VAL A 242 11.71 -4.40 -4.68
C VAL A 242 11.78 -4.86 -3.22
N TRP A 243 12.62 -4.22 -2.40
CA TRP A 243 12.71 -4.51 -0.97
C TRP A 243 11.45 -4.13 -0.20
N ALA A 244 10.88 -2.95 -0.45
CA ALA A 244 9.60 -2.53 0.15
C ALA A 244 8.47 -3.51 -0.18
N ILE A 245 8.37 -3.90 -1.45
CA ILE A 245 7.39 -4.86 -1.97
C ILE A 245 7.55 -6.23 -1.31
N ARG A 246 8.79 -6.72 -1.16
CA ARG A 246 9.09 -7.98 -0.49
C ARG A 246 8.59 -8.02 0.96
N TRP A 247 8.61 -6.90 1.66
CA TRP A 247 8.15 -6.78 3.04
C TRP A 247 6.68 -6.45 3.19
N GLY A 248 5.98 -6.30 2.08
CA GLY A 248 4.53 -6.22 2.05
C GLY A 248 3.95 -4.86 1.69
N ALA A 249 4.74 -3.95 1.09
CA ALA A 249 4.17 -2.75 0.48
C ALA A 249 3.17 -3.13 -0.61
N ASP A 250 1.95 -2.61 -0.52
CA ASP A 250 0.87 -2.88 -1.48
C ASP A 250 0.95 -1.95 -2.70
N THR A 251 1.58 -0.81 -2.56
CA THR A 251 1.90 0.16 -3.59
C THR A 251 3.17 0.91 -3.21
N ILE A 252 3.80 1.55 -4.18
CA ILE A 252 4.95 2.43 -3.98
C ILE A 252 4.69 3.77 -4.66
N MET A 253 5.29 4.84 -4.12
CA MET A 253 5.31 6.15 -4.79
C MET A 253 6.74 6.58 -5.06
N ASP A 254 7.01 6.93 -6.31
CA ASP A 254 8.26 7.60 -6.71
C ASP A 254 8.14 9.11 -6.50
N LEU A 255 8.76 9.61 -5.44
CA LEU A 255 8.83 11.02 -5.06
C LEU A 255 10.16 11.65 -5.45
N SER A 256 10.81 11.16 -6.49
CA SER A 256 12.11 11.65 -6.96
C SER A 256 12.07 13.15 -7.25
N THR A 257 13.09 13.86 -6.75
CA THR A 257 13.30 15.30 -6.96
C THR A 257 14.70 15.59 -7.51
N GLY A 258 15.51 14.55 -7.72
CA GLY A 258 16.87 14.65 -8.24
C GLY A 258 16.92 14.76 -9.76
N LYS A 259 18.07 14.39 -10.32
CA LYS A 259 18.25 14.31 -11.77
C LYS A 259 17.71 12.98 -12.30
N ASN A 260 17.37 12.97 -13.60
CA ASN A 260 16.97 11.76 -14.32
C ASN A 260 15.69 11.09 -13.75
N ILE A 261 14.73 11.90 -13.30
CA ILE A 261 13.44 11.44 -12.78
C ILE A 261 12.74 10.54 -13.80
N HIS A 262 12.77 10.90 -15.08
CA HIS A 262 12.18 10.13 -16.18
C HIS A 262 12.72 8.70 -16.25
N GLU A 263 14.03 8.54 -16.28
CA GLU A 263 14.67 7.22 -16.38
C GLU A 263 14.54 6.44 -15.07
N THR A 264 14.70 7.08 -13.92
CA THR A 264 14.53 6.43 -12.60
C THR A 264 13.14 5.80 -12.49
N ARG A 265 12.11 6.55 -12.85
CA ARG A 265 10.71 6.08 -12.83
C ARG A 265 10.48 4.92 -13.78
N GLU A 266 11.03 4.96 -14.99
CA GLU A 266 10.93 3.86 -15.95
C GLU A 266 11.47 2.55 -15.38
N TRP A 267 12.66 2.58 -14.77
CA TRP A 267 13.23 1.40 -14.13
C TRP A 267 12.38 0.89 -12.96
N ILE A 268 11.81 1.79 -12.15
CA ILE A 268 10.94 1.41 -11.04
C ILE A 268 9.67 0.73 -11.56
N ILE A 269 8.98 1.31 -12.53
CA ILE A 269 7.73 0.78 -13.09
C ILE A 269 7.95 -0.60 -13.70
N ARG A 270 8.97 -0.76 -14.55
CA ARG A 270 9.26 -2.06 -15.22
C ARG A 270 9.65 -3.16 -14.24
N ASN A 271 10.05 -2.83 -13.03
CA ASN A 271 10.43 -3.76 -11.96
C ASN A 271 9.41 -3.83 -10.81
N SER A 272 8.27 -3.19 -10.93
CA SER A 272 7.23 -3.16 -9.90
C SER A 272 6.06 -4.08 -10.23
N PRO A 273 5.78 -5.11 -9.43
CA PRO A 273 4.54 -5.88 -9.52
C PRO A 273 3.37 -5.23 -8.78
N VAL A 274 3.59 -4.09 -8.13
CA VAL A 274 2.54 -3.33 -7.44
C VAL A 274 2.34 -1.97 -8.11
N PRO A 275 1.18 -1.32 -7.93
CA PRO A 275 0.94 0.00 -8.50
C PRO A 275 2.00 1.03 -8.08
N VAL A 276 2.34 1.91 -9.00
CA VAL A 276 3.29 3.00 -8.80
C VAL A 276 2.58 4.34 -8.88
N GLY A 277 2.67 5.12 -7.79
CA GLY A 277 2.17 6.49 -7.76
C GLY A 277 3.30 7.51 -7.92
N THR A 278 2.96 8.73 -8.31
CA THR A 278 3.89 9.87 -8.39
C THR A 278 3.23 11.20 -8.00
N VAL A 279 4.05 12.23 -7.82
CA VAL A 279 3.63 13.63 -7.73
C VAL A 279 4.17 14.37 -8.96
N PRO A 280 3.39 14.48 -10.06
CA PRO A 280 3.88 15.06 -11.32
C PRO A 280 4.45 16.47 -11.19
N LEU A 281 3.96 17.23 -10.20
CA LEU A 281 4.42 18.59 -9.91
C LEU A 281 5.92 18.66 -9.61
N TYR A 282 6.50 17.61 -9.02
CA TYR A 282 7.94 17.61 -8.70
C TYR A 282 8.80 17.55 -9.96
N GLN A 283 8.41 16.75 -10.94
CA GLN A 283 9.10 16.70 -12.22
C GLN A 283 8.81 17.96 -13.06
N ALA A 284 7.60 18.50 -13.03
CA ALA A 284 7.30 19.76 -13.69
C ALA A 284 8.18 20.90 -13.15
N LEU A 285 8.40 20.95 -11.83
CA LEU A 285 9.30 21.92 -11.20
C LEU A 285 10.77 21.67 -11.59
N GLU A 286 11.19 20.42 -11.71
CA GLU A 286 12.55 20.08 -12.20
C GLU A 286 12.76 20.56 -13.63
N LYS A 287 11.77 20.40 -14.53
CA LYS A 287 11.81 20.87 -15.92
C LYS A 287 12.07 22.38 -16.02
N VAL A 288 11.57 23.17 -15.07
CA VAL A 288 11.81 24.62 -14.96
C VAL A 288 12.95 24.95 -14.00
N LYS A 289 13.82 23.99 -13.67
CA LYS A 289 15.02 24.16 -12.82
C LYS A 289 14.73 24.74 -11.43
N GLY A 290 13.58 24.35 -10.85
CA GLY A 290 13.16 24.76 -9.52
C GLY A 290 12.53 26.16 -9.44
N LYS A 291 12.29 26.82 -10.54
CA LYS A 291 11.67 28.15 -10.59
C LYS A 291 10.15 28.02 -10.62
N THR A 292 9.52 28.22 -9.48
CA THR A 292 8.07 28.09 -9.35
C THR A 292 7.31 29.06 -10.27
N GLU A 293 7.85 30.25 -10.46
CA GLU A 293 7.29 31.29 -11.35
C GLU A 293 7.24 30.87 -12.81
N ASP A 294 8.10 29.96 -13.26
CA ASP A 294 8.16 29.49 -14.64
C ASP A 294 7.24 28.26 -14.90
N LEU A 295 6.55 27.75 -13.87
CA LEU A 295 5.57 26.68 -14.03
C LEU A 295 4.35 27.17 -14.82
N THR A 296 3.94 26.39 -15.83
CA THR A 296 2.72 26.64 -16.61
C THR A 296 1.87 25.40 -16.70
N TRP A 297 0.60 25.59 -17.06
CA TRP A 297 -0.31 24.49 -17.35
C TRP A 297 0.23 23.55 -18.44
N GLU A 298 0.80 24.11 -19.51
CA GLU A 298 1.32 23.34 -20.65
C GLU A 298 2.47 22.39 -20.22
N ILE A 299 3.41 22.89 -19.39
CA ILE A 299 4.50 22.07 -18.85
C ILE A 299 3.94 20.95 -17.96
N TYR A 300 2.97 21.28 -17.11
CA TYR A 300 2.34 20.33 -16.23
C TYR A 300 1.53 19.29 -17.02
N ARG A 301 0.73 19.72 -18.00
CA ARG A 301 -0.04 18.87 -18.90
C ARG A 301 0.85 17.87 -19.64
N ASP A 302 1.95 18.32 -20.23
CA ASP A 302 2.92 17.44 -20.90
C ASP A 302 3.54 16.43 -19.93
N THR A 303 3.77 16.84 -18.67
CA THR A 303 4.29 15.95 -17.61
C THR A 303 3.28 14.85 -17.24
N LEU A 304 2.00 15.17 -17.16
CA LEU A 304 0.95 14.16 -16.93
C LEU A 304 0.91 13.12 -18.06
N ILE A 305 0.94 13.58 -19.30
CA ILE A 305 0.93 12.70 -20.48
C ILE A 305 2.17 11.80 -20.48
N GLU A 306 3.35 12.37 -20.28
CA GLU A 306 4.63 11.64 -20.18
C GLU A 306 4.54 10.50 -19.16
N GLN A 307 4.10 10.80 -17.94
CA GLN A 307 4.06 9.83 -16.85
C GLN A 307 2.98 8.76 -17.06
N ALA A 308 1.83 9.14 -17.64
CA ALA A 308 0.78 8.20 -17.99
C ALA A 308 1.23 7.22 -19.11
N GLU A 309 1.97 7.70 -20.10
CA GLU A 309 2.56 6.87 -21.15
C GLU A 309 3.65 5.93 -20.63
N GLN A 310 4.38 6.32 -19.58
CA GLN A 310 5.33 5.43 -18.91
C GLN A 310 4.66 4.35 -18.06
N GLY A 311 3.42 4.55 -17.63
CA GLY A 311 2.67 3.55 -16.89
C GLY A 311 2.47 3.86 -15.40
N VAL A 312 2.57 5.12 -14.97
CA VAL A 312 2.21 5.49 -13.59
C VAL A 312 0.73 5.22 -13.35
N ASP A 313 0.41 4.52 -12.26
CA ASP A 313 -0.94 4.02 -11.99
C ASP A 313 -1.86 5.06 -11.33
N TYR A 314 -1.29 5.99 -10.56
CA TYR A 314 -2.04 7.09 -9.97
C TYR A 314 -1.17 8.31 -9.70
N PHE A 315 -1.76 9.49 -9.79
CA PHE A 315 -1.08 10.76 -9.55
C PHE A 315 -1.60 11.45 -8.30
N THR A 316 -0.69 11.90 -7.43
CA THR A 316 -1.05 12.86 -6.39
C THR A 316 -1.05 14.27 -6.98
N ILE A 317 -2.21 14.93 -6.91
CA ILE A 317 -2.46 16.25 -7.49
C ILE A 317 -3.06 17.17 -6.42
N HIS A 318 -2.30 18.21 -6.02
CA HIS A 318 -2.68 19.17 -4.98
C HIS A 318 -3.64 20.26 -5.50
N ALA A 319 -4.69 19.82 -6.21
CA ALA A 319 -5.65 20.75 -6.82
C ALA A 319 -6.63 21.38 -5.82
N GLY A 320 -6.77 20.79 -4.63
CA GLY A 320 -7.65 21.31 -3.57
C GLY A 320 -7.11 22.56 -2.87
N LEU A 321 -5.80 22.81 -2.98
CA LEU A 321 -5.20 24.06 -2.49
C LEU A 321 -5.66 25.22 -3.37
N ARG A 322 -6.45 26.12 -2.81
CA ARG A 322 -6.94 27.30 -3.51
C ARG A 322 -6.33 28.58 -2.97
N TRP A 323 -6.21 29.57 -3.83
CA TRP A 323 -5.62 30.86 -3.45
C TRP A 323 -6.30 31.48 -2.21
N GLN A 324 -7.62 31.42 -2.16
CA GLN A 324 -8.42 31.93 -1.04
C GLN A 324 -8.16 31.23 0.30
N PHE A 325 -7.55 30.03 0.32
CA PHE A 325 -7.25 29.29 1.54
C PHE A 325 -5.87 29.61 2.11
N ILE A 326 -4.96 30.18 1.32
CA ILE A 326 -3.58 30.52 1.75
C ILE A 326 -3.60 31.42 3.00
N PRO A 327 -4.42 32.49 3.09
CA PRO A 327 -4.47 33.32 4.29
C PRO A 327 -4.85 32.58 5.57
N LEU A 328 -5.59 31.48 5.48
CA LEU A 328 -5.98 30.68 6.65
C LEU A 328 -4.78 30.01 7.32
N THR A 329 -3.69 29.78 6.57
CA THR A 329 -2.46 29.15 7.10
C THR A 329 -1.53 30.12 7.82
N MET A 330 -1.76 31.42 7.74
CA MET A 330 -0.85 32.45 8.29
C MET A 330 -0.72 32.41 9.82
N LYS A 331 -1.68 31.76 10.50
CA LYS A 331 -1.65 31.61 11.97
C LYS A 331 -1.09 30.28 12.42
N ARG A 332 -0.74 29.39 11.48
CA ARG A 332 -0.18 28.08 11.80
C ARG A 332 1.23 28.19 12.37
N LEU A 333 1.53 27.31 13.29
CA LEU A 333 2.87 27.18 13.88
C LEU A 333 3.88 26.70 12.83
N THR A 334 3.49 25.75 11.97
CA THR A 334 4.34 25.15 10.96
C THR A 334 4.02 25.57 9.51
N GLY A 335 3.03 26.44 9.31
CA GLY A 335 2.64 26.94 8.00
C GLY A 335 2.12 25.84 7.05
N ILE A 336 2.64 25.79 5.82
CA ILE A 336 2.30 24.79 4.80
C ILE A 336 3.46 23.79 4.70
N VAL A 337 3.26 22.57 5.21
CA VAL A 337 4.31 21.55 5.26
C VAL A 337 4.27 20.57 4.07
N SER A 338 3.15 20.49 3.36
CA SER A 338 3.09 19.74 2.11
C SER A 338 3.99 20.36 1.07
N ARG A 339 4.88 19.55 0.48
CA ARG A 339 5.82 20.03 -0.54
C ARG A 339 5.08 20.52 -1.79
N GLY A 340 4.10 19.76 -2.28
CA GLY A 340 3.25 20.16 -3.40
C GLY A 340 2.36 21.35 -3.06
N GLY A 341 1.80 21.36 -1.82
CA GLY A 341 1.03 22.50 -1.32
C GLY A 341 1.84 23.79 -1.27
N ALA A 342 3.07 23.75 -0.73
CA ALA A 342 3.94 24.92 -0.66
C ALA A 342 4.32 25.45 -2.04
N ILE A 343 4.64 24.58 -3.01
CA ILE A 343 4.92 24.97 -4.41
C ILE A 343 3.73 25.72 -5.01
N MET A 344 2.52 25.15 -4.90
CA MET A 344 1.31 25.77 -5.48
C MET A 344 0.90 27.04 -4.74
N ALA A 345 1.01 27.09 -3.41
CA ALA A 345 0.77 28.33 -2.66
C ALA A 345 1.71 29.45 -3.08
N HIS A 346 2.99 29.13 -3.29
CA HIS A 346 3.98 30.10 -3.77
C HIS A 346 3.64 30.56 -5.19
N TRP A 347 3.29 29.62 -6.08
CA TRP A 347 2.86 29.94 -7.46
C TRP A 347 1.65 30.89 -7.48
N CYS A 348 0.59 30.56 -6.73
CA CYS A 348 -0.61 31.40 -6.65
C CYS A 348 -0.27 32.81 -6.13
N THR A 349 0.63 32.90 -5.15
CA THR A 349 1.03 34.18 -4.54
C THR A 349 1.81 35.06 -5.51
N ILE A 350 2.75 34.48 -6.27
CA ILE A 350 3.55 35.24 -7.27
C ILE A 350 2.66 35.75 -8.40
N HIS A 351 1.80 34.87 -8.94
CA HIS A 351 0.96 35.21 -10.09
C HIS A 351 -0.33 35.95 -9.70
N GLN A 352 -0.67 35.99 -8.40
CA GLN A 352 -1.93 36.56 -7.90
C GLN A 352 -3.16 35.95 -8.63
N GLN A 353 -3.11 34.63 -8.82
CA GLN A 353 -4.12 33.86 -9.57
C GLN A 353 -4.48 32.59 -8.82
N GLU A 354 -5.64 32.02 -9.17
CA GLU A 354 -6.04 30.70 -8.71
C GLU A 354 -5.08 29.61 -9.24
N SER A 355 -4.97 28.52 -8.52
CA SER A 355 -4.16 27.38 -8.93
C SER A 355 -4.59 26.84 -10.29
N PHE A 356 -3.65 26.73 -11.24
CA PHE A 356 -3.94 26.12 -12.53
C PHE A 356 -4.35 24.64 -12.39
N LEU A 357 -3.97 23.96 -11.30
CA LEU A 357 -4.42 22.59 -11.03
C LEU A 357 -5.92 22.53 -10.73
N TRP A 358 -6.47 23.56 -10.07
CA TRP A 358 -7.90 23.70 -9.86
C TRP A 358 -8.64 24.07 -11.15
N GLU A 359 -8.13 25.06 -11.87
CA GLU A 359 -8.78 25.58 -13.07
C GLU A 359 -8.86 24.56 -14.20
N HIS A 360 -7.83 23.73 -14.36
CA HIS A 360 -7.73 22.70 -15.41
C HIS A 360 -8.04 21.29 -14.94
N PHE A 361 -8.75 21.12 -13.80
CA PHE A 361 -8.96 19.79 -13.23
C PHE A 361 -9.81 18.88 -14.13
N ASP A 362 -10.77 19.42 -14.88
CA ASP A 362 -11.53 18.68 -15.90
C ASP A 362 -10.60 18.13 -17.01
N GLU A 363 -9.69 18.96 -17.54
CA GLU A 363 -8.72 18.54 -18.56
C GLU A 363 -7.74 17.49 -18.00
N ILE A 364 -7.34 17.62 -16.72
CA ILE A 364 -6.55 16.60 -16.02
C ILE A 364 -7.30 15.27 -16.06
N CYS A 365 -8.56 15.25 -15.65
CA CYS A 365 -9.38 14.04 -15.64
C CYS A 365 -9.54 13.42 -17.04
N GLU A 366 -9.69 14.24 -18.08
CA GLU A 366 -9.73 13.75 -19.46
C GLU A 366 -8.44 13.04 -19.88
N ILE A 367 -7.28 13.54 -19.45
CA ILE A 367 -5.99 12.87 -19.68
C ILE A 367 -5.95 11.54 -18.94
N LEU A 368 -6.28 11.53 -17.65
CA LEU A 368 -6.23 10.34 -16.79
C LEU A 368 -7.13 9.21 -17.32
N ALA A 369 -8.35 9.55 -17.72
CA ALA A 369 -9.32 8.59 -18.25
C ALA A 369 -8.85 7.86 -19.53
N ARG A 370 -7.90 8.43 -20.26
CA ARG A 370 -7.35 7.82 -21.50
C ARG A 370 -6.37 6.69 -21.24
N TYR A 371 -5.82 6.61 -20.01
CA TYR A 371 -4.76 5.68 -19.66
C TYR A 371 -5.12 4.78 -18.45
N ASP A 372 -6.33 4.92 -17.90
CA ASP A 372 -6.75 4.29 -16.62
C ASP A 372 -5.79 4.67 -15.46
N VAL A 373 -5.48 5.95 -15.36
CA VAL A 373 -4.72 6.52 -14.24
C VAL A 373 -5.68 7.02 -13.18
N GLY A 374 -5.51 6.58 -11.95
CA GLY A 374 -6.25 7.11 -10.81
C GLY A 374 -5.73 8.46 -10.32
N VAL A 375 -6.53 9.19 -9.57
CA VAL A 375 -6.08 10.42 -8.91
C VAL A 375 -6.11 10.30 -7.39
N SER A 376 -4.97 10.57 -6.76
CA SER A 376 -4.85 10.88 -5.35
C SER A 376 -4.97 12.39 -5.21
N ILE A 377 -6.12 12.88 -4.71
CA ILE A 377 -6.31 14.32 -4.56
C ILE A 377 -5.58 14.76 -3.30
N GLY A 378 -4.47 15.45 -3.50
CA GLY A 378 -3.47 15.73 -2.47
C GLY A 378 -3.93 16.77 -1.44
N ASP A 379 -3.58 16.54 -0.17
CA ASP A 379 -3.84 17.42 0.97
C ASP A 379 -2.73 18.48 1.13
N GLY A 380 -2.71 19.47 0.26
CA GLY A 380 -1.72 20.54 0.26
C GLY A 380 -1.67 21.36 1.55
N LEU A 381 -2.77 21.40 2.29
CA LEU A 381 -2.93 22.14 3.54
C LEU A 381 -3.07 21.23 4.77
N ARG A 382 -2.55 20.01 4.72
CA ARG A 382 -2.50 19.14 5.90
C ARG A 382 -1.72 19.79 7.05
N PRO A 383 -2.09 19.54 8.33
CA PRO A 383 -1.36 20.06 9.47
C PRO A 383 0.02 19.40 9.59
N GLY A 384 1.04 20.21 9.88
CA GLY A 384 2.43 19.76 10.06
C GLY A 384 2.85 19.61 11.53
N CYS A 385 1.94 19.86 12.46
CA CYS A 385 2.12 19.64 13.89
C CYS A 385 0.77 19.49 14.59
N ILE A 386 0.78 18.97 15.79
CA ILE A 386 -0.42 18.77 16.62
C ILE A 386 -1.18 20.08 16.88
N ALA A 387 -0.46 21.19 17.01
CA ALA A 387 -1.08 22.50 17.28
C ALA A 387 -1.93 23.00 16.11
N ASP A 388 -1.60 22.64 14.88
CA ASP A 388 -2.30 23.09 13.67
C ASP A 388 -3.41 22.11 13.24
N SER A 389 -3.60 21.00 13.95
CA SER A 389 -4.57 19.95 13.60
C SER A 389 -6.03 20.41 13.68
N ASN A 390 -6.82 20.06 12.67
CA ASN A 390 -8.26 20.38 12.56
C ASN A 390 -8.52 21.90 12.49
N ASP A 391 -7.62 22.64 11.86
CA ASP A 391 -7.84 24.06 11.65
C ASP A 391 -8.74 24.35 10.43
N GLU A 392 -9.08 25.61 10.25
CA GLU A 392 -9.95 26.07 9.17
C GLU A 392 -9.37 25.79 7.78
N ALA A 393 -8.04 25.90 7.62
CA ALA A 393 -7.36 25.64 6.35
C ALA A 393 -7.48 24.17 5.93
N GLN A 394 -7.25 23.25 6.87
CA GLN A 394 -7.38 21.82 6.63
C GLN A 394 -8.79 21.44 6.14
N PHE A 395 -9.82 21.91 6.84
CA PHE A 395 -11.19 21.55 6.49
C PHE A 395 -11.76 22.32 5.30
N ALA A 396 -11.26 23.53 5.02
CA ALA A 396 -11.60 24.23 3.79
C ALA A 396 -11.07 23.47 2.55
N GLU A 397 -9.85 22.96 2.64
CA GLU A 397 -9.28 22.11 1.59
C GLU A 397 -10.06 20.79 1.46
N LEU A 398 -10.37 20.08 2.56
CA LEU A 398 -11.12 18.82 2.51
C LEU A 398 -12.45 18.97 1.76
N LYS A 399 -13.16 20.09 1.95
CA LYS A 399 -14.37 20.40 1.16
C LYS A 399 -14.09 20.55 -0.33
N ALA A 400 -12.96 21.17 -0.67
CA ALA A 400 -12.53 21.31 -2.07
C ALA A 400 -12.15 19.95 -2.67
N LEU A 401 -11.48 19.06 -1.90
CA LEU A 401 -11.17 17.69 -2.33
C LEU A 401 -12.44 16.93 -2.70
N GLY A 402 -13.49 17.03 -1.89
CA GLY A 402 -14.80 16.44 -2.20
C GLY A 402 -15.47 17.02 -3.45
N GLN A 403 -15.23 18.30 -3.80
CA GLN A 403 -15.70 18.88 -5.06
C GLN A 403 -14.95 18.30 -6.26
N LEU A 404 -13.63 18.18 -6.15
CA LEU A 404 -12.77 17.60 -7.19
C LEU A 404 -13.08 16.11 -7.40
N ALA A 405 -13.34 15.35 -6.34
CA ALA A 405 -13.78 13.96 -6.46
C ALA A 405 -15.03 13.81 -7.32
N ARG A 406 -16.01 14.69 -7.17
CA ARG A 406 -17.22 14.71 -8.01
C ARG A 406 -16.95 15.09 -9.47
N ILE A 407 -15.89 15.87 -9.75
CA ILE A 407 -15.46 16.15 -11.12
C ILE A 407 -14.83 14.90 -11.71
N ALA A 408 -13.86 14.28 -11.03
CA ALA A 408 -13.21 13.05 -11.48
C ALA A 408 -14.22 11.93 -11.76
N ASP A 409 -15.23 11.80 -10.89
CA ASP A 409 -16.33 10.84 -11.03
C ASP A 409 -17.08 10.97 -12.36
N LYS A 410 -17.32 12.19 -12.86
CA LYS A 410 -17.96 12.45 -14.17
C LYS A 410 -17.12 12.00 -15.36
N HIS A 411 -15.82 11.94 -15.17
CA HIS A 411 -14.86 11.52 -16.20
C HIS A 411 -14.51 10.02 -16.12
N ASP A 412 -15.19 9.26 -15.25
CA ASP A 412 -14.86 7.86 -14.93
C ASP A 412 -13.41 7.67 -14.47
N VAL A 413 -12.87 8.63 -13.72
CA VAL A 413 -11.56 8.56 -13.09
C VAL A 413 -11.73 8.15 -11.64
N GLN A 414 -11.03 7.08 -11.24
CA GLN A 414 -11.01 6.60 -9.87
C GLN A 414 -10.24 7.56 -8.95
N VAL A 415 -10.74 7.73 -7.72
CA VAL A 415 -10.22 8.73 -6.77
C VAL A 415 -9.80 8.06 -5.47
N ILE A 416 -8.72 8.56 -4.86
CA ILE A 416 -8.44 8.49 -3.44
C ILE A 416 -8.23 9.90 -2.90
N ILE A 417 -8.59 10.14 -1.65
CA ILE A 417 -8.46 11.44 -0.98
C ILE A 417 -7.27 11.35 -0.02
N GLU A 418 -6.33 12.28 -0.11
CA GLU A 418 -5.26 12.38 0.89
C GLU A 418 -5.75 13.06 2.16
N GLY A 419 -5.20 12.66 3.28
CA GLY A 419 -5.60 13.10 4.59
C GLY A 419 -4.43 13.42 5.53
N PRO A 420 -4.73 13.88 6.76
CA PRO A 420 -3.80 14.63 7.59
C PRO A 420 -2.60 13.82 8.06
N GLY A 421 -1.48 14.54 8.30
CA GLY A 421 -0.24 13.98 8.80
C GLY A 421 -0.06 14.06 10.32
N HIS A 422 -0.51 15.14 10.99
CA HIS A 422 -0.35 15.33 12.42
C HIS A 422 -1.71 15.60 13.07
N VAL A 423 -2.23 14.60 13.80
CA VAL A 423 -3.54 14.71 14.49
C VAL A 423 -3.47 13.97 15.82
N PRO A 424 -3.77 14.64 16.95
CA PRO A 424 -3.83 13.98 18.25
C PRO A 424 -4.99 12.98 18.28
N MET A 425 -4.83 11.91 19.06
CA MET A 425 -5.72 10.73 19.05
C MET A 425 -7.22 11.07 19.13
N GLN A 426 -7.59 12.03 19.98
CA GLN A 426 -9.00 12.41 20.21
C GLN A 426 -9.67 13.08 19.01
N LYS A 427 -8.90 13.58 18.02
CA LYS A 427 -9.40 14.23 16.81
C LYS A 427 -9.42 13.31 15.58
N ILE A 428 -8.83 12.12 15.65
CA ILE A 428 -8.66 11.22 14.49
C ILE A 428 -10.02 10.79 13.92
N LYS A 429 -10.96 10.42 14.78
CA LYS A 429 -12.29 9.97 14.36
C LYS A 429 -13.05 11.05 13.58
N GLU A 430 -13.00 12.31 14.05
CA GLU A 430 -13.61 13.45 13.38
C GLU A 430 -13.10 13.62 11.93
N ASN A 431 -11.79 13.45 11.72
CA ASN A 431 -11.21 13.54 10.38
C ASN A 431 -11.79 12.48 9.44
N MET A 432 -11.92 11.23 9.91
CA MET A 432 -12.50 10.16 9.11
C MET A 432 -13.98 10.38 8.81
N GLU A 433 -14.76 10.80 9.81
CA GLU A 433 -16.20 11.04 9.66
C GLU A 433 -16.47 12.19 8.66
N LEU A 434 -15.69 13.27 8.76
CA LEU A 434 -15.80 14.42 7.84
C LEU A 434 -15.40 14.04 6.40
N GLU A 435 -14.38 13.23 6.23
CA GLU A 435 -13.98 12.75 4.90
C GLU A 435 -15.08 11.90 4.26
N LEU A 436 -15.64 10.92 4.99
CA LEU A 436 -16.72 10.07 4.49
C LEU A 436 -17.93 10.88 4.03
N ASP A 437 -18.29 11.94 4.78
CA ASP A 437 -19.42 12.81 4.46
C ASP A 437 -19.12 13.74 3.28
N LEU A 438 -17.99 14.43 3.30
CA LEU A 438 -17.65 15.45 2.32
C LEU A 438 -17.20 14.85 0.97
N CYS A 439 -16.57 13.67 1.00
CA CYS A 439 -15.97 13.03 -0.18
C CYS A 439 -16.78 11.82 -0.68
N ASN A 440 -18.02 11.62 -0.20
CA ASN A 440 -18.92 10.57 -0.66
C ASN A 440 -18.34 9.14 -0.51
N GLU A 441 -17.72 8.87 0.66
CA GLU A 441 -17.07 7.61 1.00
C GLU A 441 -15.93 7.19 0.04
N ALA A 442 -15.32 8.13 -0.70
CA ALA A 442 -14.13 7.86 -1.49
C ALA A 442 -13.02 7.29 -0.60
N PRO A 443 -12.13 6.42 -1.09
CA PRO A 443 -11.08 5.86 -0.26
C PRO A 443 -10.18 6.94 0.35
N PHE A 444 -9.95 6.91 1.67
CA PHE A 444 -9.07 7.83 2.37
C PHE A 444 -7.65 7.27 2.43
N TYR A 445 -6.66 8.12 2.14
CA TYR A 445 -5.23 7.81 2.15
C TYR A 445 -4.52 8.79 3.10
N THR A 446 -3.97 8.30 4.21
CA THR A 446 -3.46 9.16 5.29
C THR A 446 -1.96 8.98 5.52
N LEU A 447 -1.27 10.08 5.85
CA LEU A 447 0.12 10.08 6.31
C LEU A 447 0.13 9.90 7.85
N GLY A 448 0.12 8.69 8.32
CA GLY A 448 -0.06 8.37 9.73
C GLY A 448 -1.54 8.28 10.10
N PRO A 449 -2.06 9.19 10.96
CA PRO A 449 -1.41 10.42 11.46
C PRO A 449 -0.44 10.22 12.62
N LEU A 450 0.56 11.12 12.71
CA LEU A 450 1.43 11.24 13.87
C LEU A 450 0.63 11.84 15.03
N VAL A 451 0.60 11.12 16.16
CA VAL A 451 -0.26 11.51 17.31
C VAL A 451 0.44 12.41 18.33
N THR A 452 1.74 12.66 18.15
CA THR A 452 2.58 13.55 18.96
C THR A 452 3.80 13.99 18.16
N ASP A 453 4.36 15.15 18.50
CA ASP A 453 5.48 15.77 17.78
C ASP A 453 6.84 15.63 18.50
N ILE A 454 6.88 14.97 19.67
CA ILE A 454 8.07 14.96 20.55
C ILE A 454 9.07 13.83 20.24
N ALA A 455 8.90 13.10 19.17
CA ALA A 455 9.61 11.85 18.96
C ALA A 455 10.46 11.78 17.66
N PRO A 456 11.31 12.77 17.35
CA PRO A 456 12.22 12.65 16.20
C PRO A 456 13.06 11.37 16.28
N GLY A 457 13.12 10.62 15.19
CA GLY A 457 13.75 9.30 15.15
C GLY A 457 12.84 8.14 15.52
N TYR A 458 11.63 8.43 16.03
CA TYR A 458 10.59 7.45 16.38
C TYR A 458 9.24 7.76 15.70
N ASP A 459 9.24 8.62 14.67
CA ASP A 459 8.02 9.05 13.99
C ASP A 459 7.25 7.89 13.35
N HIS A 460 7.93 6.81 12.96
CA HIS A 460 7.29 5.56 12.52
C HIS A 460 6.41 4.93 13.60
N ILE A 461 6.78 5.05 14.90
CA ILE A 461 5.97 4.54 16.02
C ILE A 461 4.80 5.46 16.29
N THR A 462 5.04 6.78 16.43
CA THR A 462 3.97 7.74 16.75
C THR A 462 2.91 7.79 15.66
N SER A 463 3.31 7.65 14.41
CA SER A 463 2.42 7.59 13.26
C SER A 463 1.68 6.26 13.14
N ALA A 464 2.32 5.12 13.49
CA ALA A 464 1.66 3.82 13.48
C ALA A 464 0.50 3.74 14.49
N ILE A 465 0.60 4.42 15.64
CA ILE A 465 -0.50 4.53 16.60
C ILE A 465 -1.72 5.18 15.95
N GLY A 466 -1.54 6.33 15.32
CA GLY A 466 -2.61 7.03 14.62
C GLY A 466 -3.10 6.29 13.39
N ALA A 467 -2.20 5.65 12.64
CA ALA A 467 -2.51 4.84 11.47
C ALA A 467 -3.42 3.66 11.82
N ALA A 468 -3.13 2.95 12.91
CA ALA A 468 -3.99 1.87 13.39
C ALA A 468 -5.40 2.39 13.77
N MET A 469 -5.47 3.55 14.44
CA MET A 469 -6.76 4.16 14.80
C MET A 469 -7.57 4.60 13.58
N ILE A 470 -6.97 5.38 12.70
CA ILE A 470 -7.70 5.92 11.55
C ILE A 470 -8.04 4.81 10.55
N GLY A 471 -7.17 3.80 10.40
CA GLY A 471 -7.44 2.60 9.65
C GLY A 471 -8.64 1.82 10.19
N TRP A 472 -8.75 1.69 11.52
CA TRP A 472 -9.92 1.10 12.16
C TRP A 472 -11.20 1.89 11.90
N PHE A 473 -11.14 3.23 11.89
CA PHE A 473 -12.30 4.08 11.61
C PHE A 473 -12.70 4.10 10.12
N GLY A 474 -11.82 3.71 9.20
CA GLY A 474 -12.21 3.58 7.78
C GLY A 474 -11.16 3.95 6.74
N THR A 475 -10.00 4.50 7.12
CA THR A 475 -8.92 4.77 6.15
C THR A 475 -8.56 3.49 5.38
N SER A 476 -8.41 3.63 4.06
CA SER A 476 -8.25 2.53 3.13
C SER A 476 -6.79 2.24 2.79
N MET A 477 -5.95 3.28 2.82
CA MET A 477 -4.52 3.18 2.56
C MET A 477 -3.74 4.08 3.51
N LEU A 478 -2.62 3.58 3.98
CA LEU A 478 -1.72 4.25 4.91
C LEU A 478 -0.39 4.56 4.20
N CYS A 479 0.04 5.80 4.22
CA CYS A 479 1.39 6.19 3.83
C CYS A 479 2.37 5.82 4.93
N TYR A 480 3.35 4.98 4.64
CA TYR A 480 4.34 4.62 5.63
C TYR A 480 5.19 5.83 6.05
N VAL A 481 5.65 5.78 7.28
CA VAL A 481 6.62 6.70 7.86
C VAL A 481 7.81 5.89 8.35
N THR A 482 9.01 6.39 8.14
CA THR A 482 10.25 5.78 8.67
C THR A 482 10.75 6.55 9.89
N GLN A 483 11.71 5.96 10.61
CA GLN A 483 12.38 6.64 11.72
C GLN A 483 13.16 7.90 11.27
N LYS A 484 13.35 8.07 9.96
CA LYS A 484 14.03 9.25 9.39
C LYS A 484 13.09 10.33 8.90
N GLU A 485 11.80 10.22 9.15
CA GLU A 485 10.86 11.30 8.84
C GLU A 485 11.35 12.60 9.49
N HIS A 486 11.26 13.71 8.77
CA HIS A 486 11.79 15.03 9.14
C HIS A 486 13.32 15.11 9.35
N LEU A 487 14.09 14.00 9.23
CA LEU A 487 15.52 13.96 9.52
C LEU A 487 16.40 13.65 8.30
N GLY A 488 15.93 12.81 7.37
CA GLY A 488 16.74 12.42 6.23
C GLY A 488 16.12 11.40 5.30
N LEU A 489 16.83 11.09 4.20
CA LEU A 489 16.37 10.08 3.24
C LEU A 489 16.56 8.66 3.81
N PRO A 490 15.54 7.79 3.77
CA PRO A 490 15.65 6.42 4.28
C PRO A 490 16.54 5.54 3.39
N ASN A 491 17.33 4.70 4.03
CA ASN A 491 18.04 3.61 3.39
C ASN A 491 17.18 2.33 3.32
N LYS A 492 17.71 1.27 2.72
CA LYS A 492 17.01 -0.02 2.55
C LYS A 492 16.48 -0.61 3.87
N GLN A 493 17.24 -0.52 4.96
CA GLN A 493 16.81 -1.03 6.26
C GLN A 493 15.72 -0.16 6.88
N ASP A 494 15.83 1.15 6.77
CA ASP A 494 14.80 2.09 7.22
C ASP A 494 13.46 1.85 6.50
N VAL A 495 13.52 1.54 5.19
CA VAL A 495 12.35 1.17 4.38
C VAL A 495 11.70 -0.12 4.92
N LYS A 496 12.48 -1.17 5.19
CA LYS A 496 11.96 -2.41 5.79
C LYS A 496 11.23 -2.13 7.10
N GLU A 497 11.86 -1.39 8.00
CA GLU A 497 11.31 -1.09 9.32
C GLU A 497 10.01 -0.27 9.23
N GLY A 498 9.97 0.74 8.36
CA GLY A 498 8.76 1.52 8.09
C GLY A 498 7.63 0.66 7.53
N VAL A 499 7.91 -0.19 6.52
CA VAL A 499 6.93 -1.11 5.93
C VAL A 499 6.37 -2.07 6.98
N ILE A 500 7.23 -2.72 7.77
CA ILE A 500 6.79 -3.67 8.82
C ILE A 500 5.94 -2.95 9.87
N THR A 501 6.36 -1.77 10.32
CA THR A 501 5.62 -0.97 11.30
C THR A 501 4.21 -0.66 10.80
N TYR A 502 4.08 -0.26 9.53
CA TYR A 502 2.78 0.05 8.95
C TYR A 502 1.94 -1.17 8.60
N LYS A 503 2.56 -2.32 8.26
CA LYS A 503 1.82 -3.60 8.16
C LYS A 503 1.26 -4.03 9.51
N LEU A 504 1.95 -3.75 10.62
CA LEU A 504 1.42 -3.98 11.98
C LEU A 504 0.22 -3.07 12.24
N ALA A 505 0.30 -1.77 11.91
CA ALA A 505 -0.80 -0.83 12.08
C ALA A 505 -2.03 -1.23 11.24
N ALA A 506 -1.83 -1.57 9.96
CA ALA A 506 -2.88 -2.03 9.05
C ALA A 506 -3.54 -3.32 9.56
N HIS A 507 -2.74 -4.30 9.98
CA HIS A 507 -3.23 -5.56 10.53
C HIS A 507 -4.04 -5.36 11.83
N ALA A 508 -3.57 -4.49 12.73
CA ALA A 508 -4.31 -4.14 13.95
C ALA A 508 -5.66 -3.48 13.63
N ALA A 509 -5.71 -2.60 12.62
CA ALA A 509 -6.95 -1.99 12.15
C ALA A 509 -7.92 -3.02 11.56
N ASP A 510 -7.44 -3.93 10.72
CA ASP A 510 -8.24 -4.99 10.10
C ASP A 510 -8.77 -5.97 11.16
N LEU A 511 -7.97 -6.31 12.16
CA LEU A 511 -8.39 -7.12 13.30
C LEU A 511 -9.51 -6.42 14.09
N ALA A 512 -9.35 -5.13 14.39
CA ALA A 512 -10.34 -4.35 15.13
C ALA A 512 -11.65 -4.16 14.36
N LYS A 513 -11.61 -4.09 13.02
CA LYS A 513 -12.81 -4.12 12.16
C LYS A 513 -13.53 -5.48 12.19
N GLY A 514 -12.85 -6.55 12.59
CA GLY A 514 -13.36 -7.92 12.54
C GLY A 514 -13.13 -8.60 11.20
N HIS A 515 -12.06 -8.24 10.46
CA HIS A 515 -11.74 -8.89 9.20
C HIS A 515 -11.29 -10.35 9.44
N PRO A 516 -11.96 -11.36 8.84
CA PRO A 516 -11.73 -12.76 9.17
C PRO A 516 -10.30 -13.24 8.89
N VAL A 517 -9.67 -12.72 7.82
CA VAL A 517 -8.27 -13.05 7.46
C VAL A 517 -7.29 -12.60 8.55
N ALA A 518 -7.46 -11.38 9.09
CA ALA A 518 -6.61 -10.85 10.14
C ALA A 518 -6.74 -11.69 11.42
N TYR A 519 -7.96 -11.98 11.85
CA TYR A 519 -8.22 -12.79 13.04
C TYR A 519 -7.61 -14.19 12.96
N TYR A 520 -7.76 -14.87 11.82
CA TYR A 520 -7.19 -16.21 11.64
C TYR A 520 -5.67 -16.25 11.81
N ARG A 521 -4.97 -15.26 11.27
CA ARG A 521 -3.50 -15.18 11.39
C ARG A 521 -3.06 -14.99 12.84
N ASP A 522 -3.71 -14.11 13.59
CA ASP A 522 -3.45 -13.90 15.03
C ASP A 522 -3.74 -15.14 15.86
N TRP A 523 -4.85 -15.82 15.57
CA TRP A 523 -5.20 -17.07 16.25
C TRP A 523 -4.14 -18.15 16.02
N ALA A 524 -3.67 -18.32 14.77
CA ALA A 524 -2.64 -19.28 14.43
C ALA A 524 -1.31 -18.96 15.15
N MET A 525 -0.93 -17.67 15.21
CA MET A 525 0.24 -17.20 15.95
C MET A 525 0.10 -17.48 17.45
N SER A 526 -1.04 -17.15 18.05
CA SER A 526 -1.28 -17.35 19.48
C SER A 526 -1.25 -18.83 19.86
N LYS A 527 -1.84 -19.70 19.02
CA LYS A 527 -1.77 -21.14 19.20
C LYS A 527 -0.32 -21.65 19.10
N ALA A 528 0.44 -21.18 18.10
CA ALA A 528 1.85 -21.56 17.96
C ALA A 528 2.69 -21.10 19.18
N ARG A 529 2.39 -19.92 19.75
CA ARG A 529 3.04 -19.43 20.98
C ARG A 529 2.70 -20.30 22.19
N TYR A 530 1.46 -20.61 22.39
CA TYR A 530 1.01 -21.45 23.50
C TYR A 530 1.61 -22.86 23.45
N GLU A 531 1.80 -23.41 22.26
CA GLU A 531 2.36 -24.74 22.01
C GLU A 531 3.89 -24.75 21.90
N PHE A 532 4.57 -23.60 22.03
CA PHE A 532 6.01 -23.45 21.87
C PHE A 532 6.54 -23.92 20.51
N ARG A 533 5.74 -23.80 19.46
CA ARG A 533 6.14 -24.09 18.08
C ARG A 533 6.91 -22.88 17.52
N TRP A 534 8.17 -22.73 17.93
CA TRP A 534 9.00 -21.55 17.65
C TRP A 534 9.16 -21.26 16.17
N LEU A 535 9.43 -22.28 15.34
CA LEU A 535 9.57 -22.08 13.90
C LEU A 535 8.27 -21.57 13.27
N ASP A 536 7.11 -22.06 13.74
CA ASP A 536 5.82 -21.57 13.27
C ASP A 536 5.61 -20.09 13.64
N GLN A 537 5.99 -19.69 14.86
CA GLN A 537 5.93 -18.29 15.27
C GLN A 537 6.77 -17.39 14.37
N PHE A 538 8.02 -17.80 14.05
CA PHE A 538 8.88 -17.03 13.16
C PHE A 538 8.30 -16.95 11.75
N ASN A 539 7.79 -18.04 11.20
CA ASN A 539 7.24 -18.11 9.86
C ASN A 539 5.92 -17.33 9.71
N LEU A 540 5.11 -17.26 10.77
CA LEU A 540 3.87 -16.49 10.82
C LEU A 540 4.12 -14.98 11.04
N ALA A 541 5.26 -14.60 11.61
CA ALA A 541 5.59 -13.21 11.88
C ALA A 541 5.63 -12.37 10.58
N LEU A 542 5.30 -11.09 10.68
CA LEU A 542 5.48 -10.14 9.58
C LEU A 542 6.96 -9.96 9.24
N ASP A 543 7.82 -9.91 10.27
CA ASP A 543 9.28 -9.94 10.14
C ASP A 543 9.86 -11.22 10.77
N SER A 544 9.89 -12.27 9.97
CA SER A 544 10.41 -13.57 10.39
C SER A 544 11.92 -13.54 10.70
N GLU A 545 12.67 -12.70 10.00
CA GLU A 545 14.13 -12.59 10.17
C GLU A 545 14.49 -11.96 11.53
N THR A 546 13.83 -10.86 11.88
CA THR A 546 14.04 -10.19 13.17
C THR A 546 13.58 -11.05 14.35
N ALA A 547 12.43 -11.73 14.20
CA ALA A 547 11.93 -12.63 15.24
C ALA A 547 12.90 -13.79 15.53
N LEU A 548 13.42 -14.43 14.48
CA LEU A 548 14.43 -15.49 14.59
C LEU A 548 15.74 -14.96 15.21
N LYS A 549 16.22 -13.82 14.73
CA LYS A 549 17.44 -13.19 15.23
C LYS A 549 17.38 -12.95 16.74
N PHE A 550 16.32 -12.33 17.23
CA PHE A 550 16.16 -12.02 18.65
C PHE A 550 16.05 -13.28 19.52
N HIS A 551 15.39 -14.32 19.04
CA HIS A 551 15.37 -15.61 19.73
C HIS A 551 16.77 -16.21 19.82
N ASP A 552 17.52 -16.21 18.72
CA ASP A 552 18.83 -16.88 18.64
C ASP A 552 19.95 -16.09 19.32
N GLU A 553 19.78 -14.79 19.60
CA GLU A 553 20.73 -13.99 20.40
C GLU A 553 20.95 -14.57 21.80
N THR A 554 19.95 -15.18 22.40
CA THR A 554 19.99 -15.71 23.77
C THR A 554 19.88 -17.23 23.84
N LEU A 555 19.35 -17.87 22.80
CA LEU A 555 19.14 -19.31 22.70
C LEU A 555 19.61 -19.85 21.31
N PRO A 556 20.92 -19.76 21.00
CA PRO A 556 21.42 -20.02 19.64
C PRO A 556 21.44 -21.49 19.21
N ALA A 557 21.34 -22.44 20.15
CA ALA A 557 21.42 -23.86 19.81
C ALA A 557 20.14 -24.39 19.17
N GLU A 558 20.25 -25.23 18.15
CA GLU A 558 19.10 -25.87 17.47
C GLU A 558 18.13 -26.58 18.42
N GLY A 559 18.65 -27.14 19.55
CA GLY A 559 17.84 -27.72 20.59
C GLY A 559 16.89 -26.75 21.29
N HIS A 560 17.22 -25.45 21.32
CA HIS A 560 16.41 -24.43 21.97
C HIS A 560 15.15 -24.06 21.14
N LYS A 561 15.13 -24.29 19.84
CA LYS A 561 13.93 -24.16 19.01
C LYS A 561 12.84 -25.20 19.34
N LYS A 562 13.18 -26.18 20.21
CA LYS A 562 12.25 -27.15 20.80
C LYS A 562 11.96 -26.89 22.27
N ALA A 563 12.56 -25.87 22.89
CA ALA A 563 12.38 -25.56 24.30
C ALA A 563 10.95 -25.06 24.57
N HIS A 564 10.35 -25.49 25.67
CA HIS A 564 9.04 -25.06 26.14
C HIS A 564 9.16 -23.85 27.10
N PHE A 565 10.06 -22.95 26.81
CA PHE A 565 10.29 -21.67 27.50
C PHE A 565 11.13 -20.75 26.62
N CYS A 566 11.16 -19.45 26.91
CA CYS A 566 12.08 -18.48 26.32
C CYS A 566 13.08 -17.98 27.36
N SER A 567 14.14 -17.31 26.92
CA SER A 567 15.19 -16.76 27.78
C SER A 567 14.69 -15.74 28.81
N MET A 568 13.56 -15.06 28.53
CA MET A 568 12.97 -14.07 29.44
C MET A 568 12.53 -14.71 30.77
N CYS A 569 11.80 -15.84 30.70
CA CYS A 569 11.25 -16.51 31.89
C CYS A 569 12.09 -17.68 32.35
N GLY A 570 12.88 -18.30 31.46
CA GLY A 570 13.56 -19.56 31.74
C GLY A 570 12.60 -20.72 31.96
N GLU A 571 13.15 -21.85 32.36
CA GLU A 571 12.39 -23.11 32.47
C GLU A 571 11.34 -23.10 33.59
N HIS A 572 11.64 -22.46 34.71
CA HIS A 572 10.85 -22.58 35.95
C HIS A 572 9.77 -21.47 36.08
N PHE A 573 9.91 -20.34 35.39
CA PHE A 573 9.03 -19.17 35.55
C PHE A 573 8.11 -18.92 34.36
N CYS A 574 8.09 -19.83 33.39
CA CYS A 574 7.23 -19.66 32.20
C CYS A 574 5.76 -19.90 32.56
N SER A 575 4.96 -18.83 32.55
CA SER A 575 3.53 -18.88 32.85
C SER A 575 2.72 -19.76 31.89
N MET A 576 3.04 -19.75 30.59
CA MET A 576 2.37 -20.62 29.61
C MET A 576 2.65 -22.10 29.88
N ARG A 577 3.89 -22.45 30.26
CA ARG A 577 4.24 -23.82 30.64
C ARG A 577 3.48 -24.25 31.89
N ALA A 578 3.44 -23.40 32.93
CA ALA A 578 2.70 -23.67 34.16
C ALA A 578 1.20 -23.81 33.90
N SER A 579 0.62 -22.96 33.06
CA SER A 579 -0.78 -23.02 32.65
C SER A 579 -1.12 -24.32 31.90
N ARG A 580 -0.27 -24.77 30.98
CA ARG A 580 -0.46 -26.07 30.30
C ARG A 580 -0.43 -27.24 31.29
N GLN A 581 0.52 -27.23 32.26
CA GLN A 581 0.57 -28.26 33.29
C GLN A 581 -0.68 -28.27 34.16
N LEU A 582 -1.22 -27.09 34.50
CA LEU A 582 -2.44 -26.98 35.27
C LEU A 582 -3.64 -27.57 34.49
N ILE A 583 -3.83 -27.17 33.23
CA ILE A 583 -4.92 -27.67 32.38
C ILE A 583 -4.84 -29.19 32.23
N SER A 584 -3.66 -29.74 31.91
CA SER A 584 -3.44 -31.17 31.78
C SER A 584 -3.72 -31.90 33.11
N SER A 585 -3.46 -31.30 34.28
CA SER A 585 -3.76 -31.86 35.60
C SER A 585 -5.27 -31.90 35.88
N ILE A 586 -6.01 -30.86 35.47
CA ILE A 586 -7.46 -30.78 35.60
C ILE A 586 -8.14 -31.83 34.70
N GLU A 587 -7.75 -31.90 33.43
CA GLU A 587 -8.30 -32.89 32.47
C GLU A 587 -8.08 -34.33 32.94
N LYS A 588 -6.93 -34.63 33.55
CA LYS A 588 -6.67 -35.94 34.13
C LYS A 588 -7.51 -36.20 35.37
N SER A 589 -7.85 -35.19 36.16
CA SER A 589 -8.70 -35.33 37.35
C SER A 589 -10.18 -35.50 36.97
N GLU A 590 -10.65 -34.83 35.91
CA GLU A 590 -12.01 -34.94 35.40
C GLU A 590 -12.25 -36.24 34.59
N GLY A 591 -11.25 -36.73 33.87
CA GLY A 591 -11.30 -38.03 33.17
C GLY A 591 -11.35 -39.25 34.09
N GLY A 592 -11.15 -39.06 35.41
CA GLY A 592 -11.23 -40.10 36.46
C GLY A 592 -12.60 -40.18 37.16
N CYS A 593 -13.52 -39.26 36.92
CA CYS A 593 -14.86 -39.27 37.51
C CYS A 593 -15.93 -39.31 36.40
N GLY A 594 -16.51 -40.47 36.21
CA GLY A 594 -17.53 -40.68 35.19
C GLY A 594 -18.75 -39.82 35.41
N THR A 595 -19.32 -39.36 34.30
CA THR A 595 -20.68 -38.85 34.08
C THR A 595 -21.13 -37.66 34.96
N GLY A 596 -20.97 -36.47 34.45
CA GLY A 596 -21.68 -35.28 34.90
C GLY A 596 -21.65 -34.23 33.79
N GLU A 597 -22.74 -34.12 33.04
CA GLU A 597 -22.97 -33.04 32.08
C GLU A 597 -22.93 -31.71 32.79
N GLY A 598 -21.88 -30.96 32.57
CA GLY A 598 -21.73 -29.57 32.98
C GLY A 598 -21.32 -28.74 31.80
N SER A 599 -22.30 -28.25 31.04
CA SER A 599 -22.08 -27.21 30.04
C SER A 599 -21.57 -25.94 30.71
N PHE A 600 -20.31 -25.61 30.51
CA PHE A 600 -19.80 -24.27 30.81
C PHE A 600 -20.31 -23.31 29.72
N ASP A 601 -21.41 -22.64 30.04
CA ASP A 601 -21.95 -21.51 29.27
C ASP A 601 -21.14 -20.27 29.64
N GLY A 602 -20.24 -19.87 28.74
CA GLY A 602 -19.34 -18.74 28.91
C GLY A 602 -20.03 -17.41 28.62
N THR A 603 -21.02 -17.03 29.44
CA THR A 603 -21.53 -15.66 29.47
C THR A 603 -21.16 -15.03 30.81
N HIS A 604 -20.04 -14.30 30.88
CA HIS A 604 -19.90 -13.12 31.74
C HIS A 604 -18.57 -12.39 31.50
N ALA A 605 -18.76 -11.05 31.22
CA ALA A 605 -17.90 -9.88 31.16
C ALA A 605 -17.26 -9.54 29.82
#